data_16f0da8934bf8bbe14a3c65e1dc5dc35
#
_entry.id   16f0da8934bf8bbe14a3c65e1dc5dc35
#
_cell.length_a   1.000
_cell.length_b   1.000
_cell.length_c   1.000
_cell.angle_alpha   90.00
_cell.angle_beta   90.00
_cell.angle_gamma   90.00
#
_symmetry.space_group_name_H-M   'P 1'
#
loop_
_entity.id
_entity.type
_entity.pdbx_description
1 polymer ?
#
loop_
_entity_poly.entity_id
_entity_poly.type
_entity_poly.pdbx_seq_one_letter_code
_entity_poly.pdbx_strand_id
1 'polypeptide(L)' 'MTREDKIKFIIRQEKQSGNSWKWIEKADDETVNELYDYWTQEL' A
#
# COMPACT_ATOMS: atom_id res chain seq x y z
N MET A 1 11.05 8.16 2.70
CA MET A 1 9.72 7.72 3.09
C MET A 1 9.83 6.46 3.93
N THR A 2 9.18 6.42 5.08
CA THR A 2 9.24 5.27 5.97
C THR A 2 8.27 4.19 5.53
N ARG A 3 8.43 2.98 6.10
CA ARG A 3 7.53 1.88 5.83
C ARG A 3 6.08 2.26 6.19
N GLU A 4 5.90 2.92 7.32
CA GLU A 4 4.56 3.34 7.74
C GLU A 4 3.92 4.29 6.76
N ASP A 5 4.68 5.21 6.20
CA ASP A 5 4.17 6.16 5.22
C ASP A 5 3.70 5.43 3.97
N LYS A 6 4.47 4.44 3.51
CA LYS A 6 4.09 3.65 2.35
C LYS A 6 2.80 2.87 2.62
N ILE A 7 2.70 2.28 3.79
CA ILE A 7 1.52 1.52 4.18
C ILE A 7 0.29 2.42 4.21
N LYS A 8 0.41 3.59 4.79
CA LYS A 8 -0.70 4.54 4.83
C LYS A 8 -1.15 4.95 3.44
N PHE A 9 -0.21 5.20 2.56
CA PHE A 9 -0.52 5.55 1.18
C PHE A 9 -1.28 4.42 0.49
N ILE A 10 -0.77 3.20 0.62
CA ILE A 10 -1.37 2.03 -0.02
C ILE A 10 -2.78 1.80 0.52
N ILE A 11 -2.96 1.86 1.83
CA ILE A 11 -4.26 1.67 2.45
C ILE A 11 -5.26 2.69 1.90
N ARG A 12 -4.83 3.92 1.77
CA ARG A 12 -5.70 4.97 1.23
C ARG A 12 -6.16 4.63 -0.18
N GLN A 13 -5.25 4.15 -1.02
CA GLN A 13 -5.58 3.76 -2.40
C GLN A 13 -6.55 2.59 -2.43
N GLU A 14 -6.29 1.59 -1.60
CA GLU A 14 -7.15 0.42 -1.54
C GLU A 14 -8.55 0.76 -1.05
N LYS A 15 -8.65 1.62 -0.06
CA LYS A 15 -9.96 2.07 0.43
C LYS A 15 -10.76 2.78 -0.66
N GLN A 16 -10.11 3.64 -1.40
CA GLN A 16 -10.76 4.37 -2.49
C GLN A 16 -11.24 3.44 -3.59
N SER A 17 -10.54 2.34 -3.78
CA SER A 17 -10.90 1.34 -4.78
C SER A 17 -11.91 0.32 -4.28
N GLY A 18 -12.27 0.39 -2.99
CA GLY A 18 -13.22 -0.54 -2.40
C GLY A 18 -12.62 -1.90 -2.06
N ASN A 19 -11.31 -2.00 -1.99
CA ASN A 19 -10.62 -3.25 -1.71
C ASN A 19 -10.36 -3.44 -0.22
N SER A 20 -10.10 -4.69 0.17
CA SER A 20 -9.68 -5.00 1.52
C SER A 20 -8.27 -4.45 1.77
N TRP A 21 -8.05 -3.83 2.93
CA TRP A 21 -6.78 -3.18 3.21
C TRP A 21 -6.15 -3.60 4.54
N LYS A 22 -6.91 -4.25 5.41
CA LYS A 22 -6.39 -4.61 6.74
C LYS A 22 -5.19 -5.53 6.69
N TRP A 23 -5.14 -6.41 5.70
CA TRP A 23 -4.01 -7.34 5.54
C TRP A 23 -2.69 -6.61 5.25
N ILE A 24 -2.77 -5.39 4.71
CA ILE A 24 -1.57 -4.64 4.35
C ILE A 24 -0.74 -4.27 5.58
N GLU A 25 -1.41 -4.04 6.70
CA GLU A 25 -0.71 -3.71 7.94
C GLU A 25 0.22 -4.85 8.39
N LYS A 26 -0.10 -6.07 8.01
CA LYS A 26 0.67 -7.27 8.37
C LYS A 26 1.56 -7.76 7.25
N ALA A 27 1.52 -7.09 6.09
CA ALA A 27 2.33 -7.51 4.96
C ALA A 27 3.81 -7.25 5.22
N ASP A 28 4.65 -8.08 4.60
CA ASP A 28 6.10 -7.88 4.73
C ASP A 28 6.57 -6.71 3.86
N ASP A 29 7.83 -6.33 4.05
CA ASP A 29 8.37 -5.16 3.35
C ASP A 29 8.35 -5.36 1.83
N GLU A 30 8.62 -6.55 1.37
CA GLU A 30 8.62 -6.83 -0.06
C GLU A 30 7.25 -6.60 -0.67
N THR A 31 6.21 -7.11 -0.02
CA THR A 31 4.84 -6.93 -0.47
C THR A 31 4.45 -5.46 -0.45
N VAL A 32 4.81 -4.77 0.62
CA VAL A 32 4.52 -3.34 0.75
C VAL A 32 5.18 -2.55 -0.38
N ASN A 33 6.44 -2.87 -0.69
CA ASN A 33 7.16 -2.18 -1.75
C ASN A 33 6.53 -2.45 -3.12
N GLU A 34 6.10 -3.68 -3.37
CA GLU A 34 5.45 -4.02 -4.62
C GLU A 34 4.14 -3.26 -4.81
N LEU A 35 3.34 -3.18 -3.76
CA LEU A 35 2.08 -2.44 -3.81
C LEU A 35 2.33 -0.96 -3.99
N TYR A 36 3.33 -0.43 -3.31
CA TYR A 36 3.67 0.98 -3.44
C TYR A 36 4.08 1.30 -4.87
N ASP A 37 4.93 0.47 -5.47
CA ASP A 37 5.34 0.64 -6.85
C ASP A 37 4.14 0.57 -7.80
N TYR A 38 3.27 -0.39 -7.58
CA TYR A 38 2.08 -0.55 -8.40
C TYR A 38 1.25 0.73 -8.42
N TRP A 39 0.99 1.29 -7.26
CA TRP A 39 0.14 2.47 -7.16
C TRP A 39 0.82 3.73 -7.67
N THR A 40 2.14 3.82 -7.55
CA THR A 40 2.86 5.01 -8.00
C THR A 40 3.19 4.98 -9.48
N GLN A 41 3.26 3.80 -10.08
CA GLN A 41 3.53 3.68 -11.51
C GLN A 41 2.42 4.25 -12.38
N GLU A 42 1.25 4.37 -11.83
CA GLU A 42 0.10 4.91 -12.55
C GLU A 42 0.15 6.43 -12.69
N LEU A 43 1.05 7.02 -11.97
CA LEU A 43 1.21 8.47 -12.02
C LEU A 43 2.12 8.88 -13.15
#